data_5a46662619d522eb567ee89adcb05edc
#
_entry.id   5a46662619d522eb567ee89adcb05edc
#
_cell.length_a   1.000
_cell.length_b   1.000
_cell.length_c   1.000
_cell.angle_alpha   90.00
_cell.angle_beta   90.00
_cell.angle_gamma   90.00
#
_symmetry.space_group_name_H-M   'P 1'
#
loop_
_entity.id
_entity.type
_entity.pdbx_description
1 polymer ?
#
loop_
_entity_poly.entity_id
_entity_poly.type
_entity_poly.pdbx_seq_one_letter_code
_entity_poly.pdbx_strand_id
1 'polypeptide(L)'
;MHELQQKLLKIAEQKNLGEYTLREIAKMLGETSAQKVKHHLQQLEKRGLIKINKMKGLIEKSQAGFIESIGLKQKSKLFAIPILGAASAGPAMAFAEGNIEGFLRISSSLFQRQTMHNMFALKVDGSSMNRAVVDGKKIEDGDYVIIDHDYKDPKDGDIVLSIIDGVANIKRFYKDEEGNVVLASDSSQHYPPIYIHRDDNYILTVRVEKVNTKQRFN
;
A
#
# COMPACT_ATOMS: atom_id res chain seq x y z
N MET A 1 -20.04 0.59 -14.99
CA MET A 1 -20.37 -0.22 -13.79
C MET A 1 -21.83 -0.62 -13.86
N HIS A 2 -22.18 -1.83 -13.46
CA HIS A 2 -23.56 -2.33 -13.46
C HIS A 2 -24.39 -1.60 -12.39
N GLU A 3 -25.66 -1.30 -12.64
CA GLU A 3 -26.55 -0.57 -11.71
C GLU A 3 -26.59 -1.21 -10.31
N LEU A 4 -26.63 -2.54 -10.25
CA LEU A 4 -26.62 -3.28 -9.01
C LEU A 4 -25.34 -3.08 -8.20
N GLN A 5 -24.19 -2.95 -8.85
CA GLN A 5 -22.91 -2.65 -8.19
C GLN A 5 -22.89 -1.24 -7.57
N GLN A 6 -23.51 -0.27 -8.24
CA GLN A 6 -23.64 1.09 -7.70
C GLN A 6 -24.52 1.10 -6.45
N LYS A 7 -25.66 0.39 -6.50
CA LYS A 7 -26.55 0.25 -5.34
C LYS A 7 -25.84 -0.45 -4.16
N LEU A 8 -25.07 -1.51 -4.44
CA LEU A 8 -24.28 -2.21 -3.41
C LEU A 8 -23.26 -1.29 -2.73
N LEU A 9 -22.52 -0.51 -3.51
CA LEU A 9 -21.55 0.44 -2.98
C LEU A 9 -22.22 1.53 -2.13
N LYS A 10 -23.38 2.03 -2.56
CA LYS A 10 -24.14 3.04 -1.82
C LYS A 10 -24.66 2.51 -0.48
N ILE A 11 -25.13 1.27 -0.43
CA ILE A 11 -25.57 0.66 0.84
C ILE A 11 -24.39 0.37 1.74
N ALA A 12 -23.25 -0.07 1.19
CA ALA A 12 -22.03 -0.31 1.95
C ALA A 12 -21.42 0.96 2.60
N GLU A 13 -21.85 2.16 2.21
CA GLU A 13 -21.51 3.42 2.89
C GLU A 13 -22.23 3.61 4.22
N GLN A 14 -23.44 3.12 4.29
CA GLN A 14 -24.33 3.39 5.41
C GLN A 14 -24.43 2.21 6.38
N LYS A 15 -24.11 1.00 5.91
CA LYS A 15 -24.26 -0.24 6.66
C LYS A 15 -23.14 -1.22 6.35
N ASN A 16 -22.67 -1.93 7.37
CA ASN A 16 -21.82 -3.08 7.17
C ASN A 16 -22.60 -4.23 6.52
N LEU A 17 -22.37 -4.46 5.24
CA LEU A 17 -23.06 -5.53 4.51
C LEU A 17 -22.71 -6.94 5.00
N GLY A 18 -21.62 -7.09 5.76
CA GLY A 18 -21.23 -8.39 6.34
C GLY A 18 -22.15 -8.88 7.45
N GLU A 19 -22.98 -8.00 8.03
CA GLU A 19 -23.96 -8.34 9.05
C GLU A 19 -25.27 -8.93 8.47
N TYR A 20 -25.40 -8.89 7.15
CA TYR A 20 -26.61 -9.32 6.46
C TYR A 20 -26.34 -10.57 5.62
N THR A 21 -27.35 -11.44 5.53
CA THR A 21 -27.31 -12.55 4.58
C THR A 21 -27.44 -12.07 3.14
N LEU A 22 -26.95 -12.84 2.18
CA LEU A 22 -27.09 -12.50 0.75
C LEU A 22 -28.55 -12.31 0.31
N ARG A 23 -29.51 -13.00 0.98
CA ARG A 23 -30.94 -12.86 0.73
C ARG A 23 -31.48 -11.53 1.23
N GLU A 24 -31.05 -11.09 2.41
CA GLU A 24 -31.40 -9.77 2.95
C GLU A 24 -30.84 -8.64 2.11
N ILE A 25 -29.57 -8.76 1.69
CA ILE A 25 -28.95 -7.79 0.77
C ILE A 25 -29.72 -7.74 -0.56
N ALA A 26 -30.11 -8.89 -1.11
CA ALA A 26 -30.92 -8.93 -2.33
C ALA A 26 -32.26 -8.20 -2.13
N LYS A 27 -32.94 -8.44 -1.01
CA LYS A 27 -34.21 -7.75 -0.67
C LYS A 27 -34.03 -6.24 -0.55
N MET A 28 -32.95 -5.77 0.09
CA MET A 28 -32.63 -4.33 0.20
C MET A 28 -32.39 -3.67 -1.17
N LEU A 29 -31.92 -4.44 -2.14
CA LEU A 29 -31.62 -3.98 -3.49
C LEU A 29 -32.80 -4.10 -4.46
N GLY A 30 -33.92 -4.69 -4.01
CA GLY A 30 -35.07 -5.04 -4.86
C GLY A 30 -34.78 -6.18 -5.83
N GLU A 31 -33.78 -7.03 -5.50
CA GLU A 31 -33.40 -8.20 -6.30
C GLU A 31 -33.97 -9.48 -5.74
N THR A 32 -34.35 -10.39 -6.62
CA THR A 32 -34.91 -11.70 -6.22
C THR A 32 -33.84 -12.78 -6.05
N SER A 33 -32.65 -12.57 -6.64
CA SER A 33 -31.58 -13.57 -6.69
C SER A 33 -30.40 -13.21 -5.77
N ALA A 34 -30.23 -13.95 -4.67
CA ALA A 34 -29.05 -13.88 -3.81
C ALA A 34 -27.75 -14.25 -4.53
N GLN A 35 -27.83 -15.14 -5.53
CA GLN A 35 -26.69 -15.54 -6.34
C GLN A 35 -26.14 -14.38 -7.19
N LYS A 36 -27.03 -13.55 -7.71
CA LYS A 36 -26.70 -12.34 -8.46
C LYS A 36 -25.96 -11.34 -7.58
N VAL A 37 -26.42 -11.14 -6.35
CA VAL A 37 -25.75 -10.29 -5.35
C VAL A 37 -24.34 -10.81 -5.03
N LYS A 38 -24.20 -12.12 -4.76
CA LYS A 38 -22.90 -12.76 -4.51
C LYS A 38 -21.92 -12.52 -5.67
N HIS A 39 -22.37 -12.71 -6.91
CA HIS A 39 -21.55 -12.49 -8.08
C HIS A 39 -21.05 -11.03 -8.19
N HIS A 40 -21.95 -10.06 -7.95
CA HIS A 40 -21.57 -8.65 -8.01
C HIS A 40 -20.68 -8.22 -6.84
N LEU A 41 -20.86 -8.76 -5.64
CA LEU A 41 -19.93 -8.53 -4.52
C LEU A 41 -18.53 -9.06 -4.85
N GLN A 42 -18.44 -10.28 -5.38
CA GLN A 42 -17.14 -10.84 -5.82
C GLN A 42 -16.47 -10.00 -6.92
N GLN A 43 -17.25 -9.45 -7.84
CA GLN A 43 -16.70 -8.56 -8.86
C GLN A 43 -16.22 -7.23 -8.27
N LEU A 44 -16.96 -6.66 -7.31
CA LEU A 44 -16.55 -5.46 -6.60
C LEU A 44 -15.27 -5.67 -5.79
N GLU A 45 -15.16 -6.84 -5.14
CA GLU A 45 -13.94 -7.23 -4.42
C GLU A 45 -12.74 -7.40 -5.36
N LYS A 46 -12.91 -8.13 -6.49
CA LYS A 46 -11.87 -8.25 -7.52
C LYS A 46 -11.42 -6.91 -8.11
N ARG A 47 -12.31 -5.93 -8.17
CA ARG A 47 -12.01 -4.56 -8.59
C ARG A 47 -11.43 -3.70 -7.48
N GLY A 48 -11.27 -4.24 -6.26
CA GLY A 48 -10.77 -3.53 -5.10
C GLY A 48 -11.71 -2.42 -4.59
N LEU A 49 -12.99 -2.45 -4.95
CA LEU A 49 -13.98 -1.46 -4.55
C LEU A 49 -14.59 -1.73 -3.17
N ILE A 50 -14.57 -3.00 -2.75
CA ILE A 50 -14.92 -3.46 -1.41
C ILE A 50 -13.88 -4.45 -0.92
N LYS A 51 -13.80 -4.62 0.39
CA LYS A 51 -12.99 -5.65 1.06
C LYS A 51 -13.90 -6.56 1.86
N ILE A 52 -13.84 -7.87 1.59
CA ILE A 52 -14.63 -8.88 2.30
C ILE A 52 -13.75 -9.56 3.33
N ASN A 53 -13.99 -9.30 4.61
CA ASN A 53 -13.31 -9.99 5.70
C ASN A 53 -14.22 -11.10 6.25
N LYS A 54 -14.03 -12.32 5.77
CA LYS A 54 -14.86 -13.48 6.16
C LYS A 54 -14.73 -13.85 7.64
N MET A 55 -13.56 -13.58 8.26
CA MET A 55 -13.33 -13.93 9.66
C MET A 55 -14.05 -12.96 10.62
N LYS A 56 -14.18 -11.71 10.24
CA LYS A 56 -14.84 -10.66 11.04
C LYS A 56 -16.29 -10.40 10.63
N GLY A 57 -16.79 -11.06 9.57
CA GLY A 57 -18.10 -10.76 9.01
C GLY A 57 -18.25 -9.32 8.53
N LEU A 58 -17.18 -8.73 8.03
CA LEU A 58 -17.16 -7.33 7.59
C LEU A 58 -17.12 -7.28 6.06
N ILE A 59 -17.97 -6.43 5.48
CA ILE A 59 -17.88 -6.02 4.06
C ILE A 59 -17.79 -4.50 4.06
N GLU A 60 -16.58 -4.02 3.90
CA GLU A 60 -16.27 -2.61 3.94
C GLU A 60 -16.02 -2.08 2.54
N LYS A 61 -16.39 -0.83 2.33
CA LYS A 61 -16.07 -0.10 1.13
C LYS A 61 -14.59 0.27 1.16
N SER A 62 -13.89 -0.03 0.08
CA SER A 62 -12.55 0.51 -0.09
C SER A 62 -12.63 2.00 -0.46
N GLN A 63 -11.52 2.72 -0.31
CA GLN A 63 -11.46 4.12 -0.73
C GLN A 63 -11.80 4.31 -2.22
N ALA A 64 -11.38 3.38 -3.08
CA ALA A 64 -11.76 3.38 -4.48
C ALA A 64 -13.29 3.25 -4.66
N GLY A 65 -13.95 2.43 -3.83
CA GLY A 65 -15.40 2.28 -3.80
C GLY A 65 -16.13 3.55 -3.35
N PHE A 66 -15.58 4.30 -2.41
CA PHE A 66 -16.13 5.58 -1.96
C PHE A 66 -16.12 6.63 -3.09
N ILE A 67 -14.99 6.80 -3.78
CA ILE A 67 -14.83 7.75 -4.89
C ILE A 67 -15.79 7.43 -6.03
N GLU A 68 -16.00 6.14 -6.34
CA GLU A 68 -16.89 5.72 -7.42
C GLU A 68 -18.38 5.90 -7.07
N SER A 69 -18.75 5.81 -5.78
CA SER A 69 -20.15 5.98 -5.33
C SER A 69 -20.63 7.42 -5.33
N ILE A 70 -19.75 8.39 -5.07
CA ILE A 70 -20.07 9.81 -5.10
C ILE A 70 -20.15 10.36 -6.55
N GLY A 71 -20.16 9.46 -7.56
CA GLY A 71 -20.38 9.84 -8.96
C GLY A 71 -19.21 10.57 -9.61
N LEU A 72 -18.09 10.71 -8.92
CA LEU A 72 -16.83 11.12 -9.53
C LEU A 72 -16.40 9.99 -10.46
N LYS A 73 -16.89 10.02 -11.71
CA LYS A 73 -16.36 9.16 -12.77
C LYS A 73 -14.85 9.33 -12.75
N GLN A 74 -14.14 8.26 -12.37
CA GLN A 74 -12.69 8.25 -12.38
C GLN A 74 -12.18 8.38 -13.83
N LYS A 75 -12.29 9.59 -14.39
CA LYS A 75 -11.43 10.03 -15.49
C LYS A 75 -10.06 10.46 -14.95
N SER A 76 -9.90 10.56 -13.64
CA SER A 76 -8.61 10.86 -13.05
C SER A 76 -7.80 9.57 -12.97
N LYS A 77 -6.81 9.48 -13.80
CA LYS A 77 -5.72 8.50 -13.74
C LYS A 77 -4.86 8.69 -12.48
N LEU A 78 -5.48 9.00 -11.33
CA LEU A 78 -4.80 9.25 -10.06
C LEU A 78 -5.12 8.13 -9.08
N PHE A 79 -4.07 7.56 -8.50
CA PHE A 79 -4.15 6.67 -7.35
C PHE A 79 -3.88 7.43 -6.06
N ALA A 80 -4.56 7.05 -4.98
CA ALA A 80 -4.27 7.53 -3.64
C ALA A 80 -3.50 6.43 -2.90
N ILE A 81 -2.22 6.66 -2.64
CA ILE A 81 -1.34 5.76 -1.89
C ILE A 81 -1.29 6.25 -0.45
N PRO A 82 -1.59 5.42 0.56
CA PRO A 82 -1.52 5.83 1.95
C PRO A 82 -0.08 6.19 2.34
N ILE A 83 0.08 7.29 3.07
CA ILE A 83 1.34 7.69 3.70
C ILE A 83 1.31 7.14 5.11
N LEU A 84 2.29 6.33 5.46
CA LEU A 84 2.44 5.76 6.81
C LEU A 84 3.50 6.54 7.59
N GLY A 85 3.22 6.79 8.88
CA GLY A 85 4.18 7.44 9.77
C GLY A 85 5.33 6.51 10.18
N ALA A 86 6.50 7.09 10.42
CA ALA A 86 7.72 6.36 10.79
C ALA A 86 7.60 5.58 12.11
N ALA A 87 6.71 5.98 13.01
CA ALA A 87 6.49 5.34 14.31
C ALA A 87 5.70 4.02 14.26
N SER A 88 5.25 3.61 13.07
CA SER A 88 4.38 2.44 12.88
C SER A 88 5.09 1.24 12.30
N ALA A 89 6.38 1.12 12.54
CA ALA A 89 7.20 -0.01 12.12
C ALA A 89 6.95 -1.29 12.94
N GLY A 90 5.69 -1.61 13.20
CA GLY A 90 5.27 -2.92 13.69
C GLY A 90 5.13 -3.96 12.57
N PRO A 91 4.69 -5.20 12.85
CA PRO A 91 4.51 -6.22 11.81
C PRO A 91 3.70 -5.68 10.64
N ALA A 92 4.14 -5.92 9.43
CA ALA A 92 3.63 -5.31 8.18
C ALA A 92 2.09 -5.39 7.98
N MET A 93 1.40 -6.24 8.70
CA MET A 93 -0.05 -6.35 8.74
C MET A 93 -0.73 -5.33 9.67
N ALA A 94 0.00 -4.77 10.66
CA ALA A 94 -0.50 -3.73 11.55
C ALA A 94 -0.40 -2.32 10.92
N PHE A 95 0.33 -2.19 9.80
CA PHE A 95 0.51 -0.93 9.08
C PHE A 95 -0.77 -0.39 8.44
N ALA A 96 -1.76 -1.25 8.17
CA ALA A 96 -2.85 -0.89 7.29
C ALA A 96 -3.95 -0.04 7.93
N GLU A 97 -4.10 0.00 9.25
CA GLU A 97 -5.34 0.54 9.84
C GLU A 97 -5.15 1.58 10.96
N GLY A 98 -3.94 1.77 11.49
CA GLY A 98 -3.75 2.61 12.69
C GLY A 98 -3.04 3.95 12.52
N ASN A 99 -2.21 4.12 11.48
CA ASN A 99 -1.30 5.29 11.38
C ASN A 99 -1.15 5.85 9.96
N ILE A 100 -2.27 6.03 9.27
CA ILE A 100 -2.26 6.75 7.99
C ILE A 100 -2.21 8.25 8.28
N GLU A 101 -1.10 8.90 7.95
CA GLU A 101 -0.93 10.35 8.08
C GLU A 101 -1.56 11.14 6.94
N GLY A 102 -1.88 10.48 5.82
CA GLY A 102 -2.45 11.12 4.65
C GLY A 102 -2.38 10.22 3.41
N PHE A 103 -2.56 10.84 2.25
CA PHE A 103 -2.55 10.12 0.96
C PHE A 103 -1.73 10.87 -0.07
N LEU A 104 -0.81 10.15 -0.70
CA LEU A 104 -0.06 10.62 -1.85
C LEU A 104 -0.88 10.36 -3.12
N ARG A 105 -1.22 11.42 -3.86
CA ARG A 105 -1.95 11.30 -5.13
C ARG A 105 -0.99 11.21 -6.29
N ILE A 106 -1.04 10.09 -7.02
CA ILE A 106 -0.08 9.80 -8.10
C ILE A 106 -0.83 9.39 -9.35
N SER A 107 -0.36 9.88 -10.50
CA SER A 107 -0.91 9.47 -11.79
C SER A 107 -0.66 7.98 -12.04
N SER A 108 -1.69 7.26 -12.48
CA SER A 108 -1.58 5.85 -12.88
C SER A 108 -0.56 5.62 -14.02
N SER A 109 -0.31 6.65 -14.82
CA SER A 109 0.66 6.58 -15.91
C SER A 109 2.12 6.50 -15.45
N LEU A 110 2.39 6.80 -14.17
CA LEU A 110 3.72 6.66 -13.58
C LEU A 110 4.06 5.21 -13.24
N PHE A 111 3.07 4.34 -13.14
CA PHE A 111 3.25 2.92 -12.89
C PHE A 111 2.73 2.11 -14.07
N GLN A 112 3.48 1.13 -14.52
CA GLN A 112 3.04 0.19 -15.58
C GLN A 112 2.06 -0.87 -15.03
N ARG A 113 1.38 -0.59 -13.92
CA ARG A 113 0.46 -1.49 -13.23
C ARG A 113 -0.97 -0.96 -13.27
N GLN A 114 -1.93 -1.85 -13.36
CA GLN A 114 -3.36 -1.50 -13.35
C GLN A 114 -3.94 -1.32 -11.93
N THR A 115 -3.25 -1.80 -10.91
CA THR A 115 -3.70 -1.76 -9.50
C THR A 115 -2.54 -1.41 -8.59
N MET A 116 -2.82 -0.61 -7.54
CA MET A 116 -1.88 -0.20 -6.49
C MET A 116 -2.21 -0.89 -5.16
N HIS A 117 -2.67 -2.15 -5.22
CA HIS A 117 -2.88 -2.93 -4.00
C HIS A 117 -1.55 -3.15 -3.30
N ASN A 118 -1.56 -3.07 -2.00
CA ASN A 118 -0.40 -3.32 -1.14
C ASN A 118 0.77 -2.34 -1.32
N MET A 119 0.51 -1.13 -1.87
CA MET A 119 1.51 -0.06 -1.90
C MET A 119 1.24 0.97 -0.83
N PHE A 120 2.29 1.47 -0.22
CA PHE A 120 2.25 2.58 0.71
C PHE A 120 3.43 3.52 0.47
N ALA A 121 3.35 4.72 1.01
CA ALA A 121 4.41 5.71 0.95
C ALA A 121 4.98 5.95 2.35
N LEU A 122 6.28 6.19 2.41
CA LEU A 122 6.97 6.67 3.62
C LEU A 122 7.66 7.99 3.30
N LYS A 123 7.65 8.91 4.25
CA LYS A 123 8.47 10.11 4.19
C LYS A 123 9.90 9.76 4.57
N VAL A 124 10.84 10.19 3.74
CA VAL A 124 12.28 10.03 4.00
C VAL A 124 12.69 11.03 5.07
N ASP A 125 13.40 10.56 6.10
CA ASP A 125 14.01 11.37 7.13
C ASP A 125 15.52 11.11 7.11
N GLY A 126 16.28 12.17 6.88
CA GLY A 126 17.74 12.14 6.83
C GLY A 126 18.36 11.88 5.45
N SER A 127 19.67 11.78 5.42
CA SER A 127 20.51 11.78 4.21
C SER A 127 21.21 10.45 3.91
N SER A 128 20.85 9.38 4.61
CA SER A 128 21.57 8.09 4.49
C SER A 128 21.46 7.43 3.10
N MET A 129 20.57 7.93 2.24
CA MET A 129 20.34 7.43 0.88
C MET A 129 20.40 8.53 -0.18
N ASN A 130 21.05 9.66 0.08
CA ASN A 130 21.04 10.84 -0.78
C ASN A 130 21.81 10.69 -2.10
N ARG A 131 22.56 9.60 -2.29
CA ARG A 131 23.17 9.19 -3.58
C ARG A 131 22.38 8.13 -4.30
N ALA A 132 21.46 7.45 -3.60
CA ALA A 132 20.65 6.40 -4.19
C ALA A 132 19.69 6.96 -5.24
N VAL A 133 19.53 6.21 -6.33
CA VAL A 133 18.66 6.58 -7.45
C VAL A 133 17.62 5.49 -7.67
N VAL A 134 16.35 5.86 -7.71
CA VAL A 134 15.22 5.02 -8.07
C VAL A 134 14.49 5.65 -9.24
N ASP A 135 14.32 4.93 -10.34
CA ASP A 135 13.68 5.42 -11.58
C ASP A 135 14.26 6.77 -12.06
N GLY A 136 15.58 6.93 -11.99
CA GLY A 136 16.26 8.15 -12.43
C GLY A 136 16.17 9.33 -11.46
N LYS A 137 15.57 9.16 -10.28
CA LYS A 137 15.44 10.21 -9.25
C LYS A 137 16.23 9.85 -8.01
N LYS A 138 16.93 10.84 -7.44
CA LYS A 138 17.60 10.69 -6.14
C LYS A 138 16.59 10.64 -5.01
N ILE A 139 16.99 10.00 -3.92
CA ILE A 139 16.28 10.00 -2.65
C ILE A 139 16.86 11.11 -1.77
N GLU A 140 16.06 12.12 -1.45
CA GLU A 140 16.50 13.25 -0.62
C GLU A 140 15.62 13.34 0.64
N ASP A 141 16.13 14.04 1.64
CA ASP A 141 15.40 14.32 2.87
C ASP A 141 14.06 15.03 2.59
N GLY A 142 12.99 14.53 3.19
CA GLY A 142 11.62 15.03 3.01
C GLY A 142 10.90 14.51 1.76
N ASP A 143 11.54 13.68 0.91
CA ASP A 143 10.88 12.99 -0.19
C ASP A 143 9.92 11.92 0.31
N TYR A 144 9.06 11.43 -0.59
CA TYR A 144 8.25 10.25 -0.35
C TYR A 144 8.76 9.09 -1.21
N VAL A 145 9.05 7.98 -0.58
CA VAL A 145 9.33 6.71 -1.26
C VAL A 145 8.08 5.86 -1.29
N ILE A 146 7.85 5.19 -2.41
CA ILE A 146 6.71 4.29 -2.59
C ILE A 146 7.22 2.87 -2.50
N ILE A 147 6.55 2.09 -1.67
CA ILE A 147 6.93 0.76 -1.27
C ILE A 147 5.92 -0.24 -1.81
N ASP A 148 6.40 -1.29 -2.46
CA ASP A 148 5.61 -2.44 -2.88
C ASP A 148 5.72 -3.55 -1.84
N HIS A 149 4.66 -3.76 -1.07
CA HIS A 149 4.63 -4.80 -0.03
C HIS A 149 4.60 -6.23 -0.59
N ASP A 150 4.28 -6.41 -1.85
CA ASP A 150 4.21 -7.75 -2.46
C ASP A 150 5.59 -8.31 -2.85
N TYR A 151 6.58 -7.43 -2.95
CA TYR A 151 7.94 -7.84 -3.29
C TYR A 151 8.72 -8.28 -2.04
N LYS A 152 8.95 -9.58 -1.90
CA LYS A 152 9.52 -10.20 -0.68
C LYS A 152 10.88 -10.86 -0.86
N ASP A 153 11.45 -10.81 -2.07
CA ASP A 153 12.74 -11.44 -2.38
C ASP A 153 13.70 -10.41 -3.01
N PRO A 154 14.29 -9.52 -2.19
CA PRO A 154 15.22 -8.51 -2.68
C PRO A 154 16.51 -9.16 -3.17
N LYS A 155 17.08 -8.58 -4.21
CA LYS A 155 18.37 -8.94 -4.78
C LYS A 155 19.44 -7.96 -4.35
N ASP A 156 20.69 -8.39 -4.42
CA ASP A 156 21.84 -7.53 -4.15
C ASP A 156 21.77 -6.23 -4.95
N GLY A 157 21.91 -5.13 -4.23
CA GLY A 157 21.81 -3.79 -4.79
C GLY A 157 20.41 -3.19 -4.79
N ASP A 158 19.35 -3.95 -4.50
CA ASP A 158 18.00 -3.39 -4.35
C ASP A 158 17.95 -2.40 -3.18
N ILE A 159 17.15 -1.34 -3.37
CA ILE A 159 16.84 -0.43 -2.28
C ILE A 159 15.59 -0.96 -1.59
N VAL A 160 15.71 -1.21 -0.30
CA VAL A 160 14.68 -1.88 0.50
C VAL A 160 14.29 -1.04 1.70
N LEU A 161 13.08 -1.27 2.16
CA LEU A 161 12.65 -0.91 3.51
C LEU A 161 12.94 -2.11 4.43
N SER A 162 13.66 -1.88 5.49
CA SER A 162 13.83 -2.84 6.58
C SER A 162 13.28 -2.28 7.88
N ILE A 163 12.75 -3.16 8.72
CA ILE A 163 12.30 -2.82 10.06
C ILE A 163 13.16 -3.63 11.04
N ILE A 164 13.94 -2.91 11.83
CA ILE A 164 14.87 -3.47 12.80
C ILE A 164 14.52 -2.84 14.15
N ASP A 165 14.20 -3.64 15.15
CA ASP A 165 13.78 -3.17 16.48
C ASP A 165 12.66 -2.11 16.44
N GLY A 166 11.73 -2.29 15.52
CA GLY A 166 10.61 -1.37 15.33
C GLY A 166 10.95 -0.06 14.58
N VAL A 167 12.19 0.12 14.13
CA VAL A 167 12.63 1.30 13.38
C VAL A 167 12.70 1.00 11.89
N ALA A 168 12.01 1.82 11.08
CA ALA A 168 12.03 1.73 9.63
C ALA A 168 13.33 2.33 9.07
N ASN A 169 14.02 1.58 8.22
CA ASN A 169 15.24 1.99 7.56
C ASN A 169 15.15 1.74 6.05
N ILE A 170 15.52 2.75 5.25
CA ILE A 170 15.69 2.59 3.80
C ILE A 170 17.18 2.43 3.55
N LYS A 171 17.57 1.30 2.97
CA LYS A 171 18.97 0.95 2.73
C LYS A 171 19.13 0.16 1.44
N ARG A 172 20.36 0.02 0.99
CA ARG A 172 20.73 -0.89 -0.09
C ARG A 172 20.99 -2.27 0.49
N PHE A 173 20.31 -3.26 -0.06
CA PHE A 173 20.37 -4.65 0.39
C PHE A 173 21.52 -5.40 -0.27
N TYR A 174 22.21 -6.20 0.52
CA TYR A 174 23.20 -7.18 0.07
C TYR A 174 23.13 -8.43 0.94
N LYS A 175 23.63 -9.54 0.41
CA LYS A 175 23.96 -10.74 1.18
C LYS A 175 25.46 -10.94 1.19
N ASP A 176 26.03 -11.27 2.34
CA ASP A 176 27.42 -11.69 2.42
C ASP A 176 27.57 -13.17 2.01
N GLU A 177 28.81 -13.67 2.00
CA GLU A 177 29.15 -15.04 1.60
C GLU A 177 28.51 -16.10 2.53
N GLU A 178 28.20 -15.74 3.76
CA GLU A 178 27.56 -16.57 4.76
C GLU A 178 26.03 -16.53 4.70
N GLY A 179 25.48 -15.62 3.87
CA GLY A 179 24.04 -15.41 3.68
C GLY A 179 23.42 -14.47 4.71
N ASN A 180 24.23 -13.74 5.49
CA ASN A 180 23.74 -12.69 6.38
C ASN A 180 23.33 -11.46 5.55
N VAL A 181 22.37 -10.70 6.08
CA VAL A 181 21.91 -9.48 5.41
C VAL A 181 22.80 -8.31 5.79
N VAL A 182 23.26 -7.58 4.79
CA VAL A 182 24.03 -6.35 4.95
C VAL A 182 23.22 -5.19 4.36
N LEU A 183 22.84 -4.23 5.18
CA LEU A 183 22.12 -3.05 4.79
C LEU A 183 23.06 -1.85 4.76
N ALA A 184 23.39 -1.40 3.56
CA ALA A 184 24.34 -0.32 3.33
C ALA A 184 23.62 1.00 3.01
N SER A 185 24.17 2.10 3.53
CA SER A 185 23.77 3.45 3.13
C SER A 185 24.41 3.80 1.78
N ASP A 186 23.67 4.56 0.97
CA ASP A 186 24.16 5.11 -0.29
C ASP A 186 24.12 6.65 -0.18
N SER A 187 25.14 7.20 0.45
CA SER A 187 25.15 8.59 0.93
C SER A 187 26.45 9.32 0.62
N SER A 188 26.36 10.65 0.64
CA SER A 188 27.51 11.54 0.62
C SER A 188 28.25 11.57 1.96
N GLN A 189 27.61 11.14 3.03
CA GLN A 189 28.18 11.00 4.37
C GLN A 189 28.51 9.54 4.65
N HIS A 190 29.46 9.31 5.54
CA HIS A 190 29.79 7.95 5.96
C HIS A 190 28.79 7.46 7.00
N TYR A 191 28.09 6.37 6.69
CA TYR A 191 27.25 5.61 7.59
C TYR A 191 27.76 4.17 7.63
N PRO A 192 28.02 3.59 8.82
CA PRO A 192 28.39 2.19 8.89
C PRO A 192 27.25 1.31 8.39
N PRO A 193 27.55 0.18 7.73
CA PRO A 193 26.53 -0.78 7.33
C PRO A 193 25.93 -1.45 8.55
N ILE A 194 24.70 -1.91 8.42
CA ILE A 194 23.98 -2.71 9.41
C ILE A 194 24.12 -4.17 8.98
N TYR A 195 24.75 -4.98 9.82
CA TYR A 195 24.86 -6.42 9.63
C TYR A 195 23.76 -7.11 10.43
N ILE A 196 22.99 -7.95 9.78
CA ILE A 196 21.88 -8.69 10.38
C ILE A 196 22.14 -10.16 10.13
N HIS A 197 22.32 -10.91 11.20
CA HIS A 197 22.44 -12.35 11.10
C HIS A 197 21.09 -12.95 10.68
N ARG A 198 21.10 -13.98 9.85
CA ARG A 198 19.88 -14.62 9.32
C ARG A 198 18.93 -15.14 10.41
N ASP A 199 19.46 -15.40 11.61
CA ASP A 199 18.67 -15.89 12.75
C ASP A 199 18.12 -14.75 13.63
N ASP A 200 18.49 -13.49 13.33
CA ASP A 200 17.97 -12.32 14.03
C ASP A 200 16.52 -12.05 13.66
N ASN A 201 15.79 -11.48 14.60
CA ASN A 201 14.40 -11.10 14.36
C ASN A 201 14.31 -9.73 13.67
N TYR A 202 14.25 -9.74 12.35
CA TYR A 202 14.06 -8.53 11.55
C TYR A 202 12.98 -8.75 10.51
N ILE A 203 12.36 -7.65 10.07
CA ILE A 203 11.43 -7.66 8.97
C ILE A 203 12.09 -6.95 7.79
N LEU A 204 12.51 -7.74 6.81
CA LEU A 204 12.94 -7.23 5.52
C LEU A 204 11.78 -7.34 4.56
N THR A 205 11.22 -6.23 4.14
CA THR A 205 9.93 -6.38 3.51
C THR A 205 9.89 -5.98 2.08
N VAL A 206 10.69 -5.01 1.56
CA VAL A 206 10.09 -4.41 0.38
C VAL A 206 11.06 -3.59 -0.42
N ARG A 207 10.98 -3.79 -1.70
CA ARG A 207 11.67 -2.96 -2.68
C ARG A 207 11.04 -1.57 -2.73
N VAL A 208 11.87 -0.56 -2.71
CA VAL A 208 11.48 0.80 -3.04
C VAL A 208 11.31 0.91 -4.55
N GLU A 209 10.08 1.13 -5.01
CA GLU A 209 9.79 1.20 -6.45
C GLU A 209 9.92 2.61 -7.01
N LYS A 210 9.44 3.62 -6.28
CA LYS A 210 9.42 4.98 -6.80
C LYS A 210 9.61 6.03 -5.72
N VAL A 211 10.27 7.12 -6.10
CA VAL A 211 10.44 8.31 -5.29
C VAL A 211 9.56 9.42 -5.85
N ASN A 212 8.73 10.01 -5.02
CA ASN A 212 8.04 11.23 -5.37
C ASN A 212 8.70 12.38 -4.61
N THR A 213 9.42 13.22 -5.34
CA THR A 213 10.08 14.37 -4.78
C THR A 213 9.06 15.41 -4.33
N LYS A 214 9.30 16.02 -3.17
CA LYS A 214 8.53 17.16 -2.69
C LYS A 214 8.48 18.23 -3.78
N GLN A 215 7.30 18.51 -4.33
CA GLN A 215 7.17 19.63 -5.25
C GLN A 215 7.50 20.91 -4.47
N ARG A 216 8.63 21.52 -4.79
CA ARG A 216 8.91 22.89 -4.36
C ARG A 216 8.01 23.79 -5.22
N PHE A 217 6.89 24.20 -4.69
CA PHE A 217 6.16 25.33 -5.25
C PHE A 217 6.96 26.57 -4.88
N ASN A 218 7.62 27.18 -5.85
CA ASN A 218 8.21 28.51 -5.76
C ASN A 218 7.08 29.53 -5.88
#